data_96d0c96eacba662fea5e360777869120
#
_entry.id   96d0c96eacba662fea5e360777869120
#
_cell.length_a   1.000
_cell.length_b   1.000
_cell.length_c   1.000
_cell.angle_alpha   90.00
_cell.angle_beta   90.00
_cell.angle_gamma   90.00
#
_symmetry.space_group_name_H-M   'P 1'
#
loop_
_entity.id
_entity.type
_entity.pdbx_description
1 polymer ?
#
loop_
_entity_poly.entity_id
_entity_poly.type
_entity_poly.pdbx_seq_one_letter_code
_entity_poly.pdbx_strand_id
1 'polypeptide(L)'
;MVGRNLHIGDRVYAPWNRERLFPARITFLANGTAYFAYQDGETDRMPARRLQPSNKVFLIESVSRKPTEKYWSEGRLLGEFLRMIGARPLYSFIRTKLELGHFLRLARLSTSRHIHLSMHGLQRKLVLQLEEVDVDEVISLAGDLRGKTVFSSSCLTGNDAFGEAFVRGTGADAFISPRREIRWADAALVSQLFYKKLFCDGVTAYVAYRYVRNMYPKHADLRFFKP
;
A
#
# COMPACT_ATOMS: atom_id res chain seq x y z
N MET A 1 9.01 -14.62 13.99
CA MET A 1 8.68 -13.21 14.31
C MET A 1 9.74 -12.34 13.66
N VAL A 2 9.43 -11.74 12.50
CA VAL A 2 10.35 -10.83 11.81
C VAL A 2 10.39 -9.55 12.62
N GLY A 3 11.54 -9.24 13.23
CA GLY A 3 11.76 -8.02 13.98
C GLY A 3 11.54 -6.81 13.05
N ARG A 4 10.65 -5.91 13.45
CA ARG A 4 10.47 -4.63 12.77
C ARG A 4 11.75 -3.85 12.97
N ASN A 5 12.56 -3.68 11.93
CA ASN A 5 13.74 -2.82 11.96
C ASN A 5 13.27 -1.35 12.03
N LEU A 6 13.08 -0.86 13.24
CA LEU A 6 12.86 0.56 13.51
C LEU A 6 14.23 1.21 13.74
N HIS A 7 14.39 2.44 13.25
CA HIS A 7 15.63 3.21 13.38
C HIS A 7 15.35 4.56 14.06
N ILE A 8 16.38 5.13 14.64
CA ILE A 8 16.31 6.50 15.18
C ILE A 8 15.96 7.44 14.00
N GLY A 9 15.03 8.35 14.23
CA GLY A 9 14.50 9.26 13.22
C GLY A 9 13.29 8.74 12.45
N ASP A 10 12.96 7.44 12.56
CA ASP A 10 11.75 6.90 11.94
C ASP A 10 10.50 7.60 12.47
N ARG A 11 9.60 7.92 11.57
CA ARG A 11 8.26 8.37 11.94
C ARG A 11 7.39 7.16 12.18
N VAL A 12 6.74 7.15 13.32
CA VAL A 12 5.87 6.08 13.79
C VAL A 12 4.54 6.64 14.27
N TYR A 13 3.58 5.77 14.48
CA TYR A 13 2.37 6.10 15.19
C TYR A 13 2.44 5.45 16.56
N ALA A 14 2.33 6.27 17.57
CA ALA A 14 2.36 5.88 18.97
C ALA A 14 1.01 6.19 19.64
N PRO A 15 0.49 5.34 20.51
CA PRO A 15 -0.74 5.62 21.24
C PRO A 15 -0.50 6.72 22.27
N TRP A 16 -1.24 7.82 22.16
CA TRP A 16 -1.30 8.86 23.16
C TRP A 16 -2.16 8.43 24.37
N ASN A 17 -3.23 7.73 24.06
CA ASN A 17 -4.09 7.06 25.02
C ASN A 17 -4.52 5.71 24.43
N ARG A 18 -5.31 4.92 25.15
CA ARG A 18 -5.70 3.57 24.71
C ARG A 18 -6.49 3.53 23.40
N GLU A 19 -6.96 4.67 22.88
CA GLU A 19 -7.92 4.74 21.77
C GLU A 19 -7.36 5.40 20.50
N ARG A 20 -6.33 6.25 20.60
CA ARG A 20 -5.85 7.03 19.45
C ARG A 20 -4.33 6.91 19.26
N LEU A 21 -3.96 6.79 18.01
CA LEU A 21 -2.56 6.80 17.58
C LEU A 21 -2.20 8.18 17.04
N PHE A 22 -1.08 8.72 17.49
CA PHE A 22 -0.56 10.01 17.05
C PHE A 22 0.79 9.86 16.37
N PRO A 23 1.10 10.73 15.39
CA PRO A 23 2.41 10.74 14.75
C PRO A 23 3.49 11.07 15.77
N ALA A 24 4.53 10.27 15.77
CA ALA A 24 5.70 10.47 16.61
C ALA A 24 6.99 10.17 15.83
N ARG A 25 8.12 10.62 16.32
CA ARG A 25 9.44 10.31 15.77
C ARG A 25 10.25 9.56 16.77
N ILE A 26 10.89 8.46 16.39
CA ILE A 26 11.80 7.72 17.26
C ILE A 26 13.04 8.57 17.51
N THR A 27 13.31 8.81 18.78
CA THR A 27 14.48 9.57 19.25
C THR A 27 15.60 8.67 19.75
N PHE A 28 15.24 7.48 20.28
CA PHE A 28 16.20 6.51 20.77
C PHE A 28 15.62 5.09 20.75
N LEU A 29 16.49 4.09 20.64
CA LEU A 29 16.14 2.65 20.67
C LEU A 29 17.11 1.93 21.60
N ALA A 30 16.60 1.24 22.61
CA ALA A 30 17.38 0.41 23.49
C ALA A 30 16.58 -0.81 23.99
N ASN A 31 17.22 -1.97 24.02
CA ASN A 31 16.66 -3.19 24.63
C ASN A 31 15.21 -3.51 24.19
N GLY A 32 14.90 -3.34 22.89
CA GLY A 32 13.56 -3.57 22.36
C GLY A 32 12.52 -2.51 22.74
N THR A 33 12.92 -1.42 23.39
CA THR A 33 12.11 -0.26 23.72
C THR A 33 12.46 0.89 22.78
N ALA A 34 11.43 1.55 22.24
CA ALA A 34 11.58 2.77 21.47
C ALA A 34 11.15 3.96 22.34
N TYR A 35 11.96 4.98 22.33
CA TYR A 35 11.69 6.32 22.87
C TYR A 35 11.33 7.21 21.69
N PHE A 36 10.30 8.02 21.81
CA PHE A 36 9.81 8.84 20.71
C PHE A 36 9.25 10.16 21.22
N ALA A 37 9.27 11.16 20.34
CA ALA A 37 8.66 12.46 20.58
C ALA A 37 7.46 12.65 19.67
N TYR A 38 6.35 13.13 20.19
CA TYR A 38 5.19 13.59 19.45
C TYR A 38 5.45 14.93 18.77
N GLN A 39 4.51 15.40 17.93
CA GLN A 39 4.68 16.66 17.20
C GLN A 39 4.63 17.91 18.07
N ASP A 40 3.97 17.84 19.21
CA ASP A 40 3.91 18.89 20.25
C ASP A 40 5.12 18.93 21.17
N GLY A 41 6.08 18.02 20.99
CA GLY A 41 7.30 17.92 21.78
C GLY A 41 7.21 17.00 22.99
N GLU A 42 6.03 16.49 23.35
CA GLU A 42 5.95 15.49 24.41
C GLU A 42 6.66 14.20 24.01
N THR A 43 7.24 13.53 24.99
CA THR A 43 8.01 12.31 24.80
C THR A 43 7.41 11.16 25.59
N ASP A 44 7.49 9.95 25.00
CA ASP A 44 7.06 8.73 25.66
C ASP A 44 7.95 7.55 25.20
N ARG A 45 7.71 6.37 25.78
CA ARG A 45 8.42 5.14 25.44
C ARG A 45 7.50 3.94 25.46
N MET A 46 7.77 2.98 24.58
CA MET A 46 7.07 1.70 24.59
C MET A 46 7.90 0.60 23.92
N PRO A 47 7.51 -0.68 24.09
CA PRO A 47 8.13 -1.76 23.33
C PRO A 47 8.04 -1.46 21.82
N ALA A 48 9.16 -1.48 21.12
CA ALA A 48 9.28 -1.15 19.70
C ALA A 48 8.29 -1.94 18.82
N ARG A 49 7.95 -3.19 19.23
CA ARG A 49 6.95 -4.03 18.56
C ARG A 49 5.52 -3.44 18.54
N ARG A 50 5.21 -2.50 19.43
CA ARG A 50 3.90 -1.82 19.52
C ARG A 50 3.83 -0.56 18.66
N LEU A 51 4.97 -0.02 18.25
CA LEU A 51 4.98 1.14 17.36
C LEU A 51 4.61 0.70 15.95
N GLN A 52 3.77 1.49 15.32
CA GLN A 52 3.45 1.29 13.92
C GLN A 52 4.45 2.08 13.06
N PRO A 53 5.05 1.45 12.02
CA PRO A 53 5.86 2.18 11.06
C PRO A 53 5.05 3.30 10.42
N SER A 54 5.75 4.34 9.95
CA SER A 54 5.10 5.47 9.30
C SER A 54 4.11 5.02 8.22
N ASN A 55 2.90 5.57 8.26
CA ASN A 55 1.81 5.27 7.32
C ASN A 55 2.04 5.94 5.95
N LYS A 56 3.23 5.78 5.39
CA LYS A 56 3.51 6.23 4.04
C LYS A 56 2.98 5.21 3.04
N VAL A 57 2.20 5.68 2.09
CA VAL A 57 1.72 4.87 0.96
C VAL A 57 2.19 5.53 -0.33
N PHE A 58 2.84 4.77 -1.19
CA PHE A 58 3.18 5.19 -2.53
C PHE A 58 2.01 4.87 -3.44
N LEU A 59 1.28 5.88 -3.90
CA LEU A 59 0.13 5.75 -4.79
C LEU A 59 0.56 6.00 -6.24
N ILE A 60 0.44 4.98 -7.07
CA ILE A 60 0.73 5.09 -8.50
C ILE A 60 -0.58 4.84 -9.25
N GLU A 61 -1.07 5.85 -9.93
CA GLU A 61 -2.35 5.80 -10.64
C GLU A 61 -2.18 6.02 -12.13
N SER A 62 -2.95 5.24 -12.91
CA SER A 62 -3.12 5.46 -14.34
C SER A 62 -4.59 5.28 -14.71
N VAL A 63 -5.19 6.33 -15.25
CA VAL A 63 -6.61 6.33 -15.66
C VAL A 63 -6.70 6.37 -17.18
N SER A 64 -7.67 5.66 -17.72
CA SER A 64 -7.96 5.61 -19.15
C SER A 64 -8.23 7.01 -19.74
N ARG A 65 -7.99 7.15 -21.04
CA ARG A 65 -8.36 8.36 -21.81
C ARG A 65 -9.85 8.50 -22.12
N LYS A 66 -10.67 7.50 -21.79
CA LYS A 66 -12.09 7.55 -22.09
C LYS A 66 -12.74 8.73 -21.38
N PRO A 67 -13.52 9.58 -22.07
CA PRO A 67 -14.17 10.74 -21.46
C PRO A 67 -15.03 10.40 -20.25
N THR A 68 -15.65 9.24 -20.26
CA THR A 68 -16.49 8.72 -19.16
C THR A 68 -15.70 8.37 -17.90
N GLU A 69 -14.40 8.12 -18.02
CA GLU A 69 -13.53 7.73 -16.91
C GLU A 69 -12.66 8.88 -16.40
N LYS A 70 -12.70 10.06 -17.05
CA LYS A 70 -11.90 11.24 -16.71
C LYS A 70 -12.02 11.67 -15.23
N TYR A 71 -13.15 11.38 -14.60
CA TYR A 71 -13.45 11.78 -13.23
C TYR A 71 -13.25 10.62 -12.23
N TRP A 72 -12.89 9.42 -12.69
CA TRP A 72 -12.79 8.21 -11.86
C TRP A 72 -11.35 7.97 -11.43
N SER A 73 -10.91 8.78 -10.50
CA SER A 73 -9.56 8.68 -9.93
C SER A 73 -9.65 8.06 -8.53
N GLU A 74 -9.55 6.74 -8.49
CA GLU A 74 -9.58 5.97 -7.24
C GLU A 74 -8.35 6.30 -6.37
N GLY A 75 -7.17 6.36 -6.98
CA GLY A 75 -5.93 6.66 -6.27
C GLY A 75 -5.92 8.07 -5.68
N ARG A 76 -6.49 9.06 -6.39
CA ARG A 76 -6.62 10.41 -5.86
C ARG A 76 -7.59 10.46 -4.67
N LEU A 77 -8.75 9.82 -4.79
CA LEU A 77 -9.72 9.70 -3.69
C LEU A 77 -9.11 9.01 -2.47
N LEU A 78 -8.38 7.91 -2.70
CA LEU A 78 -7.65 7.22 -1.66
C LEU A 78 -6.59 8.11 -1.02
N GLY A 79 -5.90 8.94 -1.80
CA GLY A 79 -4.92 9.90 -1.29
C GLY A 79 -5.53 10.88 -0.28
N GLU A 80 -6.70 11.44 -0.58
CA GLU A 80 -7.42 12.33 0.35
C GLU A 80 -7.88 11.58 1.61
N PHE A 81 -8.43 10.38 1.44
CA PHE A 81 -8.81 9.54 2.58
C PHE A 81 -7.61 9.23 3.48
N LEU A 82 -6.46 8.88 2.90
CA LEU A 82 -5.25 8.59 3.66
C LEU A 82 -4.76 9.80 4.45
N ARG A 83 -4.83 11.01 3.88
CA ARG A 83 -4.51 12.26 4.62
C ARG A 83 -5.47 12.48 5.79
N MET A 84 -6.76 12.24 5.59
CA MET A 84 -7.78 12.38 6.62
C MET A 84 -7.53 11.46 7.83
N ILE A 85 -7.02 10.25 7.60
CA ILE A 85 -6.66 9.31 8.68
C ILE A 85 -5.21 9.48 9.20
N GLY A 86 -4.54 10.57 8.85
CA GLY A 86 -3.19 10.90 9.31
C GLY A 86 -2.06 10.17 8.59
N ALA A 87 -2.34 9.46 7.50
CA ALA A 87 -1.31 8.85 6.67
C ALA A 87 -0.68 9.88 5.71
N ARG A 88 0.45 9.50 5.07
CA ARG A 88 1.20 10.35 4.15
C ARG A 88 1.29 9.71 2.78
N PRO A 89 0.28 9.86 1.92
CA PRO A 89 0.33 9.37 0.56
C PRO A 89 1.33 10.17 -0.28
N LEU A 90 2.11 9.46 -1.07
CA LEU A 90 2.94 10.01 -2.14
C LEU A 90 2.25 9.64 -3.45
N TYR A 91 1.43 10.53 -3.97
CA TYR A 91 0.62 10.31 -5.16
C TYR A 91 1.39 10.67 -6.42
N SER A 92 1.34 9.77 -7.41
CA SER A 92 1.92 9.94 -8.74
C SER A 92 0.94 9.46 -9.79
N PHE A 93 0.61 10.33 -10.74
CA PHE A 93 -0.14 9.97 -11.93
C PHE A 93 0.84 9.60 -13.04
N ILE A 94 0.60 8.47 -13.71
CA ILE A 94 1.47 7.95 -14.77
C ILE A 94 0.68 7.63 -16.04
N ARG A 95 1.37 7.60 -17.18
CA ARG A 95 0.78 7.33 -18.49
C ARG A 95 1.51 6.21 -19.24
N THR A 96 2.78 6.00 -18.90
CA THR A 96 3.71 5.12 -19.66
C THR A 96 4.43 4.15 -18.74
N LYS A 97 4.97 3.08 -19.30
CA LYS A 97 5.80 2.12 -18.58
C LYS A 97 7.12 2.72 -18.07
N LEU A 98 7.65 3.72 -18.75
CA LEU A 98 8.82 4.44 -18.29
C LEU A 98 8.53 5.19 -16.99
N GLU A 99 7.39 5.88 -16.92
CA GLU A 99 6.93 6.55 -15.70
C GLU A 99 6.62 5.53 -14.59
N LEU A 100 5.98 4.38 -14.92
CA LEU A 100 5.75 3.30 -13.97
C LEU A 100 7.07 2.81 -13.36
N GLY A 101 8.07 2.51 -14.19
CA GLY A 101 9.39 2.08 -13.72
C GLY A 101 10.09 3.13 -12.85
N HIS A 102 10.01 4.40 -13.22
CA HIS A 102 10.55 5.50 -12.42
C HIS A 102 9.93 5.52 -11.00
N PHE A 103 8.59 5.50 -10.90
CA PHE A 103 7.92 5.59 -9.61
C PHE A 103 8.00 4.31 -8.79
N LEU A 104 8.03 3.11 -9.41
CA LEU A 104 8.31 1.86 -8.71
C LEU A 104 9.73 1.87 -8.11
N ARG A 105 10.72 2.39 -8.83
CA ARG A 105 12.09 2.58 -8.31
C ARG A 105 12.11 3.54 -7.11
N LEU A 106 11.41 4.67 -7.20
CA LEU A 106 11.30 5.60 -6.07
C LEU A 106 10.62 4.96 -4.86
N ALA A 107 9.54 4.21 -5.09
CA ALA A 107 8.84 3.47 -4.03
C ALA A 107 9.75 2.42 -3.38
N ARG A 108 10.52 1.68 -4.17
CA ARG A 108 11.52 0.71 -3.70
C ARG A 108 12.55 1.35 -2.78
N LEU A 109 13.12 2.48 -3.18
CA LEU A 109 14.17 3.19 -2.43
C LEU A 109 13.62 3.98 -1.24
N SER A 110 12.31 4.20 -1.18
CA SER A 110 11.67 4.95 -0.12
C SER A 110 11.54 4.13 1.17
N THR A 111 11.32 4.81 2.28
CA THR A 111 10.94 4.19 3.57
C THR A 111 9.47 3.76 3.62
N SER A 112 8.69 3.98 2.56
CA SER A 112 7.31 3.52 2.45
C SER A 112 7.26 1.98 2.39
N ARG A 113 6.44 1.36 3.24
CA ARG A 113 6.22 -0.09 3.20
C ARG A 113 5.05 -0.49 2.31
N HIS A 114 4.24 0.46 1.89
CA HIS A 114 3.03 0.20 1.13
C HIS A 114 3.09 0.91 -0.21
N ILE A 115 2.82 0.13 -1.25
CA ILE A 115 2.65 0.61 -2.63
C ILE A 115 1.20 0.30 -3.02
N HIS A 116 0.51 1.28 -3.57
CA HIS A 116 -0.82 1.11 -4.12
C HIS A 116 -0.80 1.39 -5.61
N LEU A 117 -1.28 0.41 -6.39
CA LEU A 117 -1.42 0.52 -7.84
C LEU A 117 -2.91 0.69 -8.16
N SER A 118 -3.27 1.83 -8.75
CA SER A 118 -4.62 2.17 -9.16
C SER A 118 -4.67 2.36 -10.66
N MET A 119 -5.04 1.31 -11.40
CA MET A 119 -5.12 1.33 -12.86
C MET A 119 -5.97 0.17 -13.38
N HIS A 120 -6.29 0.18 -14.66
CA HIS A 120 -6.90 -0.99 -15.28
C HIS A 120 -5.96 -2.19 -15.28
N GLY A 121 -6.53 -3.39 -15.24
CA GLY A 121 -5.76 -4.63 -15.28
C GLY A 121 -6.43 -5.69 -16.14
N LEU A 122 -5.60 -6.57 -16.65
CA LEU A 122 -5.94 -7.82 -17.35
C LEU A 122 -5.23 -8.97 -16.64
N GLN A 123 -5.49 -10.21 -17.07
CA GLN A 123 -4.95 -11.40 -16.39
C GLN A 123 -3.42 -11.39 -16.20
N ARG A 124 -2.68 -10.84 -17.17
CA ARG A 124 -1.21 -10.77 -17.12
C ARG A 124 -0.65 -9.37 -17.32
N LYS A 125 -1.51 -8.32 -17.38
CA LYS A 125 -1.06 -6.97 -17.73
C LYS A 125 -1.65 -5.91 -16.83
N LEU A 126 -0.90 -4.83 -16.65
CA LEU A 126 -1.40 -3.54 -16.23
C LEU A 126 -1.68 -2.69 -17.47
N VAL A 127 -2.80 -1.98 -17.48
CA VAL A 127 -3.20 -1.10 -18.59
C VAL A 127 -3.02 0.34 -18.13
N LEU A 128 -2.03 1.00 -18.73
CA LEU A 128 -1.73 2.40 -18.50
C LEU A 128 -2.51 3.27 -19.49
N GLN A 129 -2.45 4.57 -19.32
CA GLN A 129 -3.17 5.49 -20.18
C GLN A 129 -2.76 5.37 -21.66
N LEU A 130 -1.50 5.12 -21.95
CA LEU A 130 -0.94 5.09 -23.31
C LEU A 130 -0.51 3.71 -23.79
N GLU A 131 -0.33 2.77 -22.89
CA GLU A 131 0.25 1.46 -23.23
C GLU A 131 -0.13 0.39 -22.21
N GLU A 132 0.09 -0.87 -22.56
CA GLU A 132 -0.05 -2.02 -21.68
C GLU A 132 1.34 -2.50 -21.26
N VAL A 133 1.44 -3.06 -20.06
CA VAL A 133 2.68 -3.58 -19.48
C VAL A 133 2.44 -5.00 -18.99
N ASP A 134 3.12 -5.98 -19.54
CA ASP A 134 3.03 -7.38 -19.09
C ASP A 134 3.66 -7.55 -17.72
N VAL A 135 3.24 -8.58 -16.99
CA VAL A 135 3.72 -8.86 -15.63
C VAL A 135 5.25 -9.02 -15.57
N ASP A 136 5.86 -9.63 -16.57
CA ASP A 136 7.33 -9.82 -16.59
C ASP A 136 8.06 -8.47 -16.76
N GLU A 137 7.49 -7.56 -17.56
CA GLU A 137 7.98 -6.18 -17.64
C GLU A 137 7.76 -5.43 -16.32
N VAL A 138 6.57 -5.58 -15.68
CA VAL A 138 6.31 -4.97 -14.37
C VAL A 138 7.32 -5.43 -13.33
N ILE A 139 7.65 -6.72 -13.29
CA ILE A 139 8.66 -7.30 -12.40
C ILE A 139 10.04 -6.68 -12.67
N SER A 140 10.44 -6.61 -13.94
CA SER A 140 11.71 -6.00 -14.33
C SER A 140 11.82 -4.54 -13.92
N LEU A 141 10.75 -3.76 -14.11
CA LEU A 141 10.67 -2.34 -13.73
C LEU A 141 10.67 -2.13 -12.21
N ALA A 142 10.00 -3.01 -11.47
CA ALA A 142 9.90 -2.94 -10.01
C ALA A 142 11.22 -3.31 -9.33
N GLY A 143 11.90 -4.34 -9.83
CA GLY A 143 13.08 -4.92 -9.19
C GLY A 143 12.76 -5.49 -7.81
N ASP A 144 13.71 -5.44 -6.89
CA ASP A 144 13.58 -6.00 -5.53
C ASP A 144 12.66 -5.15 -4.64
N LEU A 145 11.49 -5.71 -4.30
CA LEU A 145 10.49 -5.10 -3.42
C LEU A 145 10.42 -5.77 -2.04
N ARG A 146 11.45 -6.45 -1.58
CA ARG A 146 11.47 -7.02 -0.22
C ARG A 146 11.21 -5.93 0.83
N GLY A 147 10.37 -6.25 1.82
CA GLY A 147 9.89 -5.30 2.81
C GLY A 147 8.70 -4.43 2.35
N LYS A 148 8.18 -4.65 1.15
CA LYS A 148 7.04 -3.92 0.60
C LYS A 148 5.79 -4.79 0.52
N THR A 149 4.65 -4.23 0.87
CA THR A 149 3.32 -4.76 0.58
C THR A 149 2.74 -3.97 -0.57
N VAL A 150 2.31 -4.65 -1.62
CA VAL A 150 1.68 -4.03 -2.79
C VAL A 150 0.18 -4.36 -2.77
N PHE A 151 -0.65 -3.34 -2.74
CA PHE A 151 -2.09 -3.46 -2.98
C PHE A 151 -2.38 -2.92 -4.38
N SER A 152 -3.01 -3.73 -5.22
CA SER A 152 -3.46 -3.31 -6.55
C SER A 152 -4.98 -3.34 -6.60
N SER A 153 -5.59 -2.24 -7.00
CA SER A 153 -7.02 -2.19 -7.32
C SER A 153 -7.32 -2.59 -8.76
N SER A 154 -6.30 -3.00 -9.52
CA SER A 154 -6.40 -3.38 -10.93
C SER A 154 -7.17 -4.68 -11.12
N CYS A 155 -8.19 -4.68 -11.97
CA CYS A 155 -8.99 -5.86 -12.29
C CYS A 155 -8.13 -7.04 -12.72
N LEU A 156 -8.56 -8.26 -12.37
CA LEU A 156 -8.00 -9.52 -12.88
C LEU A 156 -6.53 -9.80 -12.52
N THR A 157 -5.81 -8.90 -11.86
CA THR A 157 -4.40 -9.13 -11.50
C THR A 157 -4.23 -9.99 -10.23
N GLY A 158 -5.32 -10.29 -9.53
CA GLY A 158 -5.36 -11.22 -8.41
C GLY A 158 -5.47 -12.70 -8.82
N ASN A 159 -5.05 -13.07 -10.02
CA ASN A 159 -4.93 -14.46 -10.47
C ASN A 159 -3.49 -14.98 -10.25
N ASP A 160 -3.31 -16.29 -10.35
CA ASP A 160 -2.02 -16.92 -10.08
C ASP A 160 -0.94 -16.50 -11.11
N ALA A 161 -1.34 -16.32 -12.38
CA ALA A 161 -0.40 -15.94 -13.46
C ALA A 161 0.21 -14.54 -13.28
N PHE A 162 -0.46 -13.62 -12.60
CA PHE A 162 0.09 -12.30 -12.27
C PHE A 162 0.61 -12.29 -10.83
N GLY A 163 -0.24 -12.64 -9.85
CA GLY A 163 0.07 -12.46 -8.44
C GLY A 163 1.25 -13.30 -7.94
N GLU A 164 1.31 -14.58 -8.31
CA GLU A 164 2.45 -15.43 -7.95
C GLU A 164 3.74 -15.04 -8.69
N ALA A 165 3.64 -14.73 -10.00
CA ALA A 165 4.79 -14.27 -10.76
C ALA A 165 5.36 -12.99 -10.14
N PHE A 166 4.49 -12.03 -9.80
CA PHE A 166 4.89 -10.76 -9.21
C PHE A 166 5.62 -10.94 -7.87
N VAL A 167 5.06 -11.70 -6.91
CA VAL A 167 5.74 -11.87 -5.62
C VAL A 167 7.02 -12.67 -5.72
N ARG A 168 7.08 -13.70 -6.56
CA ARG A 168 8.31 -14.47 -6.80
C ARG A 168 9.38 -13.62 -7.49
N GLY A 169 9.00 -12.83 -8.49
CA GLY A 169 9.95 -12.04 -9.26
C GLY A 169 10.47 -10.80 -8.53
N THR A 170 9.65 -10.18 -7.67
CA THR A 170 10.02 -8.96 -6.93
C THR A 170 10.43 -9.22 -5.48
N GLY A 171 10.10 -10.38 -4.91
CA GLY A 171 10.31 -10.64 -3.48
C GLY A 171 9.43 -9.81 -2.56
N ALA A 172 8.37 -9.16 -3.05
CA ALA A 172 7.46 -8.36 -2.23
C ALA A 172 6.86 -9.21 -1.10
N ASP A 173 6.77 -8.65 0.12
CA ASP A 173 6.21 -9.34 1.30
C ASP A 173 4.76 -9.79 1.08
N ALA A 174 4.01 -9.05 0.26
CA ALA A 174 2.68 -9.43 -0.20
C ALA A 174 2.27 -8.65 -1.46
N PHE A 175 1.45 -9.30 -2.27
CA PHE A 175 0.65 -8.68 -3.33
C PHE A 175 -0.82 -8.99 -3.10
N ILE A 176 -1.67 -7.96 -3.10
CA ILE A 176 -3.10 -8.07 -2.83
C ILE A 176 -3.83 -7.44 -4.02
N SER A 177 -4.75 -8.18 -4.64
CA SER A 177 -5.46 -7.68 -5.81
C SER A 177 -6.76 -8.43 -6.08
N PRO A 178 -7.73 -7.82 -6.82
CA PRO A 178 -8.95 -8.48 -7.26
C PRO A 178 -8.66 -9.59 -8.28
N ARG A 179 -9.25 -10.76 -8.06
CA ARG A 179 -9.20 -11.88 -9.01
C ARG A 179 -10.14 -11.68 -10.21
N ARG A 180 -11.18 -10.86 -10.01
CA ARG A 180 -12.22 -10.57 -11.01
C ARG A 180 -12.24 -9.08 -11.32
N GLU A 181 -13.11 -8.71 -12.25
CA GLU A 181 -13.42 -7.30 -12.47
C GLU A 181 -14.04 -6.70 -11.22
N ILE A 182 -13.61 -5.50 -10.89
CA ILE A 182 -14.09 -4.69 -9.78
C ILE A 182 -14.56 -3.34 -10.32
N ARG A 183 -15.70 -2.86 -9.85
CA ARG A 183 -16.17 -1.51 -10.21
C ARG A 183 -15.33 -0.47 -9.52
N TRP A 184 -15.14 0.69 -10.11
CA TRP A 184 -14.39 1.79 -9.54
C TRP A 184 -14.83 2.18 -8.12
N ALA A 185 -16.14 2.27 -7.89
CA ALA A 185 -16.68 2.58 -6.57
C ALA A 185 -16.36 1.50 -5.53
N ASP A 186 -16.43 0.22 -5.92
CA ASP A 186 -16.09 -0.89 -5.05
C ASP A 186 -14.58 -0.93 -4.78
N ALA A 187 -13.74 -0.66 -5.79
CA ALA A 187 -12.29 -0.54 -5.65
C ALA A 187 -11.91 0.55 -4.66
N ALA A 188 -12.50 1.74 -4.80
CA ALA A 188 -12.28 2.86 -3.89
C ALA A 188 -12.68 2.53 -2.44
N LEU A 189 -13.84 1.89 -2.24
CA LEU A 189 -14.32 1.50 -0.91
C LEU A 189 -13.42 0.44 -0.27
N VAL A 190 -13.06 -0.58 -1.05
CA VAL A 190 -12.20 -1.70 -0.62
C VAL A 190 -10.82 -1.21 -0.20
N SER A 191 -10.22 -0.32 -0.99
CA SER A 191 -8.92 0.28 -0.70
C SER A 191 -8.96 1.10 0.59
N GLN A 192 -9.99 1.94 0.77
CA GLN A 192 -10.16 2.73 1.98
C GLN A 192 -10.32 1.85 3.22
N LEU A 193 -11.17 0.81 3.14
CA LEU A 193 -11.37 -0.13 4.25
C LEU A 193 -10.07 -0.88 4.60
N PHE A 194 -9.32 -1.31 3.59
CA PHE A 194 -8.03 -1.97 3.80
C PHE A 194 -7.06 -1.06 4.58
N TYR A 195 -6.87 0.18 4.12
CA TYR A 195 -5.95 1.10 4.77
C TYR A 195 -6.45 1.61 6.11
N LYS A 196 -7.77 1.78 6.27
CA LYS A 196 -8.36 2.07 7.58
C LYS A 196 -8.02 0.98 8.59
N LYS A 197 -8.23 -0.28 8.23
CA LYS A 197 -7.89 -1.42 9.09
C LYS A 197 -6.39 -1.46 9.40
N LEU A 198 -5.58 -1.28 8.37
CA LEU A 198 -4.12 -1.33 8.48
C LEU A 198 -3.58 -0.24 9.41
N PHE A 199 -4.03 0.99 9.25
CA PHE A 199 -3.44 2.16 9.91
C PHE A 199 -4.16 2.60 11.16
N CYS A 200 -5.49 2.62 11.17
CA CYS A 200 -6.25 3.04 12.36
C CYS A 200 -6.37 1.91 13.40
N ASP A 201 -6.56 0.68 12.92
CA ASP A 201 -6.73 -0.46 13.84
C ASP A 201 -5.38 -1.18 14.11
N GLY A 202 -4.31 -0.81 13.42
CA GLY A 202 -2.94 -1.31 13.67
C GLY A 202 -2.71 -2.78 13.35
N VAL A 203 -3.52 -3.37 12.47
CA VAL A 203 -3.44 -4.78 12.12
C VAL A 203 -2.43 -5.04 11.00
N THR A 204 -2.06 -6.29 10.79
CA THR A 204 -1.19 -6.68 9.66
C THR A 204 -1.95 -6.59 8.34
N ALA A 205 -1.23 -6.48 7.21
CA ALA A 205 -1.83 -6.47 5.88
C ALA A 205 -2.70 -7.72 5.61
N TYR A 206 -2.30 -8.88 6.13
CA TYR A 206 -3.10 -10.11 6.01
C TYR A 206 -4.43 -10.01 6.76
N VAL A 207 -4.44 -9.46 7.98
CA VAL A 207 -5.67 -9.28 8.77
C VAL A 207 -6.57 -8.23 8.11
N ALA A 208 -6.00 -7.12 7.61
CA ALA A 208 -6.75 -6.10 6.87
C ALA A 208 -7.39 -6.70 5.60
N TYR A 209 -6.61 -7.47 4.81
CA TYR A 209 -7.12 -8.20 3.65
C TYR A 209 -8.28 -9.14 4.01
N ARG A 210 -8.13 -9.98 5.04
CA ARG A 210 -9.19 -10.90 5.47
C ARG A 210 -10.46 -10.16 5.88
N TYR A 211 -10.32 -9.05 6.59
CA TYR A 211 -11.45 -8.22 6.97
C TYR A 211 -12.22 -7.72 5.75
N VAL A 212 -11.53 -7.11 4.80
CA VAL A 212 -12.16 -6.59 3.57
C VAL A 212 -12.83 -7.71 2.78
N ARG A 213 -12.14 -8.83 2.58
CA ARG A 213 -12.69 -9.99 1.87
C ARG A 213 -13.97 -10.53 2.49
N ASN A 214 -14.05 -10.54 3.83
CA ASN A 214 -15.23 -11.02 4.54
C ASN A 214 -16.40 -10.02 4.50
N MET A 215 -16.10 -8.72 4.50
CA MET A 215 -17.12 -7.66 4.44
C MET A 215 -17.70 -7.48 3.05
N TYR A 216 -16.92 -7.73 2.00
CA TYR A 216 -17.29 -7.52 0.60
C TYR A 216 -17.03 -8.73 -0.30
N PRO A 217 -17.55 -9.93 0.05
CA PRO A 217 -17.19 -11.16 -0.66
C PRO A 217 -17.67 -11.20 -2.12
N LYS A 218 -18.75 -10.48 -2.44
CA LYS A 218 -19.32 -10.46 -3.79
C LYS A 218 -18.70 -9.41 -4.70
N HIS A 219 -18.17 -8.32 -4.15
CA HIS A 219 -17.72 -7.14 -4.90
C HIS A 219 -16.21 -7.02 -4.97
N ALA A 220 -15.49 -7.68 -4.05
CA ALA A 220 -14.05 -7.68 -4.02
C ALA A 220 -13.52 -9.09 -3.76
N ASP A 221 -13.46 -9.91 -4.80
CA ASP A 221 -12.82 -11.24 -4.75
C ASP A 221 -11.29 -11.05 -4.71
N LEU A 222 -10.82 -10.51 -3.57
CA LEU A 222 -9.40 -10.26 -3.37
C LEU A 222 -8.63 -11.55 -3.12
N ARG A 223 -7.43 -11.60 -3.66
CA ARG A 223 -6.42 -12.63 -3.37
C ARG A 223 -5.23 -11.98 -2.67
N PHE A 224 -4.58 -12.78 -1.85
CA PHE A 224 -3.37 -12.41 -1.12
C PHE A 224 -2.25 -13.39 -1.49
N PHE A 225 -1.20 -12.88 -2.10
CA PHE A 225 -0.01 -13.63 -2.48
C PHE A 225 1.15 -13.23 -1.58
N LYS A 226 2.00 -14.19 -1.28
CA LYS A 226 3.28 -14.00 -0.57
C LYS A 226 4.33 -14.90 -1.18
N PRO A 227 5.61 -14.55 -1.08
CA PRO A 227 6.70 -15.43 -1.55
C PRO A 227 6.64 -16.82 -0.97
#